data_1bfce53c4093debab43ae307be7f9563
#
_entry.id   1bfce53c4093debab43ae307be7f9563
#
_cell.length_a   1.000
_cell.length_b   1.000
_cell.length_c   1.000
_cell.angle_alpha   90.00
_cell.angle_beta   90.00
_cell.angle_gamma   90.00
#
_symmetry.space_group_name_H-M   'P 1'
#
loop_
_entity.id
_entity.type
_entity.pdbx_description
1 polymer ?
#
loop_
_entity_poly.entity_id
_entity_poly.type
_entity_poly.pdbx_seq_one_letter_code
_entity_poly.pdbx_strand_id
1 'polypeptide(L)'
;MKPPLWWITKDGDKDCLELYERHYSAYQYKDGRERKLFAGPGEKIVLRTEAADAMFVWRRFIDGSGECGINCAVFRNEGPHLSSDLVRQADKIADRIWSCCRHYTYVNPEKIRSANPGFCFIAAGWKNTKRTTKGGLMILDRVSGAEQEKHHE
;
A
#
# COMPACT_ATOMS: atom_id res chain seq x y z
N MET A 1 9.26 -21.81 5.95
CA MET A 1 8.73 -20.94 4.87
C MET A 1 7.26 -20.65 5.13
N LYS A 2 6.89 -19.38 5.22
CA LYS A 2 5.50 -19.02 5.42
C LYS A 2 4.71 -19.20 4.11
N PRO A 3 3.48 -19.72 4.17
CA PRO A 3 2.67 -19.85 2.96
C PRO A 3 2.29 -18.46 2.41
N PRO A 4 2.03 -18.36 1.11
CA PRO A 4 1.59 -17.09 0.54
C PRO A 4 0.21 -16.69 1.09
N LEU A 5 0.11 -15.42 1.53
CA LEU A 5 -1.13 -14.87 2.06
C LEU A 5 -1.91 -14.11 0.97
N TRP A 6 -1.22 -13.65 -0.07
CA TRP A 6 -1.80 -12.82 -1.11
C TRP A 6 -2.08 -13.59 -2.39
N TRP A 7 -3.21 -13.29 -2.98
CA TRP A 7 -3.61 -13.73 -4.31
C TRP A 7 -3.68 -12.49 -5.19
N ILE A 8 -3.16 -12.58 -6.42
CA ILE A 8 -3.25 -11.48 -7.38
C ILE A 8 -4.65 -11.49 -7.97
N THR A 9 -5.29 -10.34 -7.95
CA THR A 9 -6.60 -10.13 -8.54
C THR A 9 -6.54 -8.91 -9.46
N LYS A 10 -7.66 -8.26 -9.67
CA LYS A 10 -7.74 -7.12 -10.60
C LYS A 10 -8.48 -5.95 -9.97
N ASP A 11 -8.25 -4.77 -10.54
CA ASP A 11 -9.02 -3.59 -10.18
C ASP A 11 -10.48 -3.83 -10.53
N GLY A 12 -11.36 -3.54 -9.58
CA GLY A 12 -12.78 -3.82 -9.72
C GLY A 12 -13.25 -5.13 -9.13
N ASP A 13 -12.34 -5.95 -8.57
CA ASP A 13 -12.73 -7.15 -7.80
C ASP A 13 -13.80 -6.75 -6.78
N LYS A 14 -14.96 -7.40 -6.83
CA LYS A 14 -16.13 -7.02 -6.02
C LYS A 14 -15.87 -7.07 -4.52
N ASP A 15 -15.17 -8.11 -4.07
CA ASP A 15 -14.88 -8.27 -2.66
C ASP A 15 -13.87 -7.21 -2.18
N CYS A 16 -12.88 -6.92 -3.00
CA CYS A 16 -11.93 -5.84 -2.74
C CYS A 16 -12.62 -4.48 -2.73
N LEU A 17 -13.57 -4.28 -3.63
CA LEU A 17 -14.32 -3.02 -3.69
C LEU A 17 -15.09 -2.77 -2.40
N GLU A 18 -15.75 -3.78 -1.86
CA GLU A 18 -16.45 -3.66 -0.57
C GLU A 18 -15.49 -3.30 0.55
N LEU A 19 -14.34 -3.96 0.59
CA LEU A 19 -13.31 -3.70 1.60
C LEU A 19 -12.75 -2.28 1.45
N TYR A 20 -12.49 -1.85 0.21
CA TYR A 20 -11.99 -0.51 -0.09
C TYR A 20 -12.96 0.58 0.36
N GLU A 21 -14.25 0.40 0.15
CA GLU A 21 -15.25 1.41 0.49
C GLU A 21 -15.34 1.67 2.00
N ARG A 22 -14.86 0.72 2.81
CA ARG A 22 -14.72 0.91 4.26
C ARG A 22 -13.39 1.57 4.64
N HIS A 23 -12.46 1.73 3.69
CA HIS A 23 -11.16 2.35 3.95
C HIS A 23 -11.28 3.86 4.07
N TYR A 24 -10.52 4.47 5.00
CA TYR A 24 -10.61 5.91 5.26
C TYR A 24 -10.23 6.78 4.05
N SER A 25 -9.45 6.25 3.11
CA SER A 25 -9.03 6.99 1.91
C SER A 25 -10.01 6.86 0.74
N ALA A 26 -11.10 6.12 0.91
CA ALA A 26 -12.06 5.93 -0.17
C ALA A 26 -12.73 7.25 -0.57
N TYR A 27 -12.67 7.56 -1.86
CA TYR A 27 -13.31 8.75 -2.41
C TYR A 27 -14.79 8.50 -2.68
N GLN A 28 -15.63 9.44 -2.29
CA GLN A 28 -17.07 9.37 -2.55
C GLN A 28 -17.40 10.32 -3.70
N TYR A 29 -18.06 9.78 -4.73
CA TYR A 29 -18.50 10.61 -5.85
C TYR A 29 -19.66 11.50 -5.43
N LYS A 30 -19.53 12.81 -5.72
CA LYS A 30 -20.55 13.79 -5.34
C LYS A 30 -21.86 13.65 -6.09
N ASP A 31 -21.84 13.04 -7.27
CA ASP A 31 -23.02 12.82 -8.10
C ASP A 31 -23.78 11.53 -7.77
N GLY A 32 -23.36 10.83 -6.73
CA GLY A 32 -24.05 9.62 -6.27
C GLY A 32 -23.81 8.36 -7.09
N ARG A 33 -22.94 8.41 -8.11
CA ARG A 33 -22.66 7.19 -8.89
C ARG A 33 -21.90 6.17 -8.07
N GLU A 34 -22.10 4.90 -8.43
CA GLU A 34 -21.41 3.80 -7.77
C GLU A 34 -19.97 3.70 -8.27
N ARG A 35 -19.07 3.39 -7.33
CA ARG A 35 -17.68 3.09 -7.66
C ARG A 35 -17.58 1.69 -8.26
N LYS A 36 -16.80 1.56 -9.33
CA LYS A 36 -16.50 0.26 -9.93
C LYS A 36 -15.04 -0.11 -9.79
N LEU A 37 -14.14 0.87 -9.78
CA LEU A 37 -12.70 0.68 -9.69
C LEU A 37 -12.15 1.41 -8.47
N PHE A 38 -11.02 0.95 -7.97
CA PHE A 38 -10.44 1.53 -6.74
C PHE A 38 -8.93 1.74 -6.81
N ALA A 39 -8.25 1.20 -7.82
CA ALA A 39 -6.78 1.21 -7.82
C ALA A 39 -6.16 2.51 -8.32
N GLY A 40 -6.87 3.26 -9.15
CA GLY A 40 -6.34 4.49 -9.72
C GLY A 40 -5.47 4.26 -10.96
N PRO A 41 -4.85 5.32 -11.50
CA PRO A 41 -4.09 5.25 -12.76
C PRO A 41 -2.73 4.57 -12.59
N GLY A 42 -2.13 4.21 -13.72
CA GLY A 42 -0.80 3.63 -13.81
C GLY A 42 -0.81 2.11 -13.86
N GLU A 43 0.39 1.52 -13.95
CA GLU A 43 0.53 0.08 -13.81
C GLU A 43 0.17 -0.30 -12.38
N LYS A 44 -0.50 -1.43 -12.20
CA LYS A 44 -1.00 -1.81 -10.88
C LYS A 44 -0.93 -3.30 -10.64
N ILE A 45 -0.80 -3.66 -9.37
CA ILE A 45 -0.97 -5.01 -8.87
C ILE A 45 -1.97 -4.93 -7.75
N VAL A 46 -3.06 -5.67 -7.86
CA VAL A 46 -4.09 -5.73 -6.82
C VAL A 46 -3.99 -7.08 -6.14
N LEU A 47 -3.85 -7.06 -4.81
CA LEU A 47 -3.70 -8.24 -3.99
C LEU A 47 -4.89 -8.38 -3.04
N ARG A 48 -5.31 -9.61 -2.82
CA ARG A 48 -6.34 -9.92 -1.84
C ARG A 48 -6.00 -11.22 -1.13
N THR A 49 -6.50 -11.37 0.09
CA THR A 49 -6.45 -12.65 0.79
C THR A 49 -7.53 -13.56 0.24
N GLU A 50 -7.40 -14.86 0.47
CA GLU A 50 -8.40 -15.84 0.02
C GLU A 50 -9.79 -15.50 0.53
N ALA A 51 -9.89 -15.12 1.82
CA ALA A 51 -11.16 -14.75 2.44
C ALA A 51 -11.64 -13.33 2.09
N ALA A 52 -10.86 -12.57 1.33
CA ALA A 52 -11.15 -11.18 0.99
C ALA A 52 -11.29 -10.27 2.22
N ASP A 53 -10.56 -10.57 3.26
CA ASP A 53 -10.53 -9.78 4.51
C ASP A 53 -9.33 -8.85 4.59
N ALA A 54 -8.48 -8.85 3.57
CA ALA A 54 -7.40 -7.88 3.42
C ALA A 54 -7.15 -7.63 1.94
N MET A 55 -6.70 -6.43 1.62
CA MET A 55 -6.33 -6.04 0.26
C MET A 55 -5.14 -5.11 0.28
N PHE A 56 -4.41 -5.08 -0.85
CA PHE A 56 -3.24 -4.24 -1.02
C PHE A 56 -3.15 -3.84 -2.49
N VAL A 57 -2.95 -2.56 -2.77
CA VAL A 57 -2.82 -2.07 -4.15
C VAL A 57 -1.47 -1.41 -4.32
N TRP A 58 -0.67 -1.95 -5.22
CA TRP A 58 0.57 -1.34 -5.68
C TRP A 58 0.30 -0.58 -6.99
N ARG A 59 0.86 0.63 -7.10
CA ARG A 59 0.82 1.39 -8.36
C ARG A 59 2.21 1.87 -8.73
N ARG A 60 2.53 1.77 -10.00
CA ARG A 60 3.77 2.31 -10.56
C ARG A 60 3.42 3.45 -11.50
N PHE A 61 3.62 4.67 -11.05
CA PHE A 61 3.37 5.89 -11.82
C PHE A 61 4.08 7.05 -11.13
N ILE A 62 4.19 8.18 -11.83
CA ILE A 62 4.73 9.41 -11.23
C ILE A 62 3.53 10.14 -10.63
N ASP A 63 3.51 10.28 -9.29
CA ASP A 63 2.41 10.98 -8.65
C ASP A 63 2.63 12.49 -8.61
N GLY A 64 1.55 13.24 -8.25
CA GLY A 64 1.58 14.68 -8.25
C GLY A 64 2.50 15.32 -7.21
N SER A 65 2.95 14.56 -6.22
CA SER A 65 3.89 15.04 -5.21
C SER A 65 5.35 14.86 -5.63
N GLY A 66 5.60 14.18 -6.76
CA GLY A 66 6.94 13.94 -7.26
C GLY A 66 7.68 12.80 -6.61
N GLU A 67 7.03 12.00 -5.76
CA GLU A 67 7.66 10.83 -5.16
C GLU A 67 7.97 9.79 -6.24
N CYS A 68 9.15 9.21 -6.16
CA CYS A 68 9.65 8.22 -7.11
C CYS A 68 9.59 6.82 -6.50
N GLY A 69 9.11 5.85 -7.28
CA GLY A 69 9.05 4.46 -6.83
C GLY A 69 7.68 3.83 -7.06
N ILE A 70 7.41 2.79 -6.28
CA ILE A 70 6.15 2.05 -6.33
C ILE A 70 5.31 2.43 -5.13
N ASN A 71 4.10 2.91 -5.39
CA ASN A 71 3.20 3.42 -4.37
C ASN A 71 2.27 2.33 -3.84
N CYS A 72 2.23 2.16 -2.52
CA CYS A 72 1.14 1.45 -1.88
C CYS A 72 -0.03 2.43 -1.79
N ALA A 73 -0.99 2.28 -2.68
CA ALA A 73 -2.13 3.19 -2.77
C ALA A 73 -3.22 2.85 -1.76
N VAL A 74 -3.38 1.57 -1.46
CA VAL A 74 -4.39 1.08 -0.51
C VAL A 74 -3.82 -0.11 0.22
N PHE A 75 -3.98 -0.13 1.54
CA PHE A 75 -3.76 -1.33 2.34
C PHE A 75 -4.85 -1.37 3.42
N ARG A 76 -5.63 -2.43 3.40
CA ARG A 76 -6.69 -2.65 4.37
C ARG A 76 -6.60 -4.07 4.90
N ASN A 77 -6.57 -4.23 6.21
CA ASN A 77 -6.58 -5.55 6.85
C ASN A 77 -7.68 -5.59 7.91
N GLU A 78 -8.73 -6.36 7.63
CA GLU A 78 -9.82 -6.64 8.57
C GLU A 78 -9.80 -8.08 9.04
N GLY A 79 -8.81 -8.85 8.61
CA GLY A 79 -8.72 -10.27 8.91
C GLY A 79 -7.72 -10.60 10.01
N PRO A 80 -7.48 -11.89 10.22
CA PRO A 80 -6.64 -12.37 11.32
C PRO A 80 -5.14 -12.35 11.04
N HIS A 81 -4.72 -12.14 9.79
CA HIS A 81 -3.30 -12.12 9.45
C HIS A 81 -2.62 -10.88 10.03
N LEU A 82 -1.39 -11.04 10.50
CA LEU A 82 -0.61 -9.91 11.01
C LEU A 82 -0.29 -8.95 9.87
N SER A 83 -0.62 -7.68 10.05
CA SER A 83 -0.45 -6.66 9.01
C SER A 83 0.99 -6.55 8.52
N SER A 84 1.98 -6.63 9.41
CA SER A 84 3.39 -6.57 9.00
C SER A 84 3.80 -7.76 8.12
N ASP A 85 3.24 -8.94 8.34
CA ASP A 85 3.49 -10.09 7.47
C ASP A 85 2.88 -9.86 6.07
N LEU A 86 1.68 -9.29 6.02
CA LEU A 86 1.03 -8.94 4.77
C LEU A 86 1.87 -7.93 3.99
N VAL A 87 2.39 -6.90 4.66
CA VAL A 87 3.25 -5.89 4.03
C VAL A 87 4.54 -6.54 3.50
N ARG A 88 5.20 -7.38 4.31
CA ARG A 88 6.43 -8.05 3.87
C ARG A 88 6.21 -8.90 2.62
N GLN A 89 5.12 -9.64 2.57
CA GLN A 89 4.82 -10.46 1.39
C GLN A 89 4.46 -9.60 0.18
N ALA A 90 3.76 -8.49 0.39
CA ALA A 90 3.46 -7.54 -0.68
C ALA A 90 4.74 -6.92 -1.26
N ASP A 91 5.71 -6.57 -0.40
CA ASP A 91 7.02 -6.09 -0.83
C ASP A 91 7.71 -7.10 -1.75
N LYS A 92 7.71 -8.37 -1.37
CA LYS A 92 8.34 -9.42 -2.16
C LYS A 92 7.70 -9.59 -3.53
N ILE A 93 6.38 -9.49 -3.61
CA ILE A 93 5.66 -9.58 -4.87
C ILE A 93 6.04 -8.42 -5.78
N ALA A 94 6.06 -7.20 -5.25
CA ALA A 94 6.45 -6.03 -6.03
C ALA A 94 7.91 -6.13 -6.50
N ASP A 95 8.81 -6.60 -5.64
CA ASP A 95 10.23 -6.78 -6.00
C ASP A 95 10.42 -7.77 -7.16
N ARG A 96 9.57 -8.79 -7.25
CA ARG A 96 9.63 -9.76 -8.35
C ARG A 96 9.15 -9.18 -9.67
N ILE A 97 8.12 -8.35 -9.63
CA ILE A 97 7.47 -7.82 -10.83
C ILE A 97 8.17 -6.56 -11.31
N TRP A 98 8.54 -5.69 -10.39
CA TRP A 98 9.24 -4.43 -10.66
C TRP A 98 10.52 -4.39 -9.83
N SER A 99 11.57 -4.96 -10.36
CA SER A 99 12.85 -5.06 -9.64
C SER A 99 13.44 -3.68 -9.34
N CYS A 100 14.13 -3.57 -8.20
CA CYS A 100 14.98 -2.46 -7.77
C CYS A 100 14.29 -1.12 -7.53
N CYS A 101 13.03 -1.11 -7.10
CA CYS A 101 12.34 0.14 -6.86
C CYS A 101 12.12 0.41 -5.37
N ARG A 102 12.08 1.70 -5.05
CA ARG A 102 11.66 2.16 -3.73
C ARG A 102 10.15 1.94 -3.61
N HIS A 103 9.70 1.42 -2.48
CA HIS A 103 8.29 1.32 -2.14
C HIS A 103 7.94 2.45 -1.18
N TYR A 104 6.82 3.12 -1.40
CA TYR A 104 6.42 4.20 -0.50
C TYR A 104 4.92 4.22 -0.31
N THR A 105 4.47 4.87 0.75
CA THR A 105 3.06 5.04 1.04
C THR A 105 2.84 6.34 1.80
N TYR A 106 1.60 6.82 1.77
CA TYR A 106 1.15 7.98 2.52
C TYR A 106 0.23 7.51 3.64
N VAL A 107 0.45 8.03 4.84
CA VAL A 107 -0.37 7.70 6.00
C VAL A 107 -0.94 8.99 6.57
N ASN A 108 -2.26 9.03 6.76
CA ASN A 108 -2.92 10.16 7.40
C ASN A 108 -2.98 9.92 8.91
N PRO A 109 -2.14 10.60 9.71
CA PRO A 109 -2.09 10.33 11.14
C PRO A 109 -3.36 10.76 11.88
N GLU A 110 -4.14 11.68 11.30
CA GLU A 110 -5.39 12.15 11.92
C GLU A 110 -6.52 11.14 11.82
N LYS A 111 -6.49 10.29 10.79
CA LYS A 111 -7.56 9.31 10.54
C LYS A 111 -7.27 7.93 11.12
N ILE A 112 -6.08 7.73 11.64
CA ILE A 112 -5.69 6.44 12.22
C ILE A 112 -5.70 6.56 13.74
N ARG A 113 -6.50 5.71 14.40
CA ARG A 113 -6.66 5.73 15.86
C ARG A 113 -5.54 4.99 16.60
N SER A 114 -4.32 5.13 16.12
CA SER A 114 -3.17 4.47 16.74
C SER A 114 -2.18 5.52 17.21
N ALA A 115 -1.51 5.25 18.32
CA ALA A 115 -0.40 6.07 18.80
C ALA A 115 0.76 6.08 17.81
N ASN A 116 0.84 5.04 16.96
CA ASN A 116 1.91 4.89 15.97
C ASN A 116 1.32 4.67 14.58
N PRO A 117 0.81 5.72 13.90
CA PRO A 117 0.28 5.58 12.54
C PRO A 117 1.32 4.96 11.61
N GLY A 118 0.90 3.96 10.83
CA GLY A 118 1.82 3.27 9.91
C GLY A 118 2.72 2.23 10.58
N PHE A 119 2.44 1.86 11.83
CA PHE A 119 3.26 0.92 12.57
C PHE A 119 3.50 -0.40 11.81
N CYS A 120 2.51 -0.92 11.11
CA CYS A 120 2.67 -2.17 10.39
C CYS A 120 3.73 -2.10 9.29
N PHE A 121 3.89 -0.95 8.66
CA PHE A 121 4.96 -0.72 7.68
C PHE A 121 6.32 -0.67 8.38
N ILE A 122 6.42 0.05 9.49
CA ILE A 122 7.65 0.12 10.28
C ILE A 122 8.04 -1.27 10.78
N ALA A 123 7.08 -2.03 11.28
CA ALA A 123 7.32 -3.41 11.72
C ALA A 123 7.76 -4.32 10.58
N ALA A 124 7.37 -4.00 9.35
CA ALA A 124 7.79 -4.73 8.16
C ALA A 124 9.17 -4.30 7.62
N GLY A 125 9.81 -3.31 8.25
CA GLY A 125 11.13 -2.84 7.86
C GLY A 125 11.16 -1.53 7.11
N TRP A 126 10.00 -0.89 6.93
CA TRP A 126 9.94 0.42 6.30
C TRP A 126 10.40 1.50 7.28
N LYS A 127 10.70 2.67 6.75
CA LYS A 127 11.15 3.81 7.55
C LYS A 127 10.22 5.00 7.37
N ASN A 128 10.07 5.79 8.45
CA ASN A 128 9.44 7.09 8.36
C ASN A 128 10.48 8.07 7.79
N THR A 129 10.20 8.66 6.64
CA THR A 129 11.12 9.59 5.99
C THR A 129 11.27 10.90 6.76
N LYS A 130 10.40 11.17 7.72
CA LYS A 130 10.26 12.44 8.43
C LYS A 130 9.80 13.59 7.53
N ARG A 131 9.41 13.28 6.30
CA ARG A 131 8.81 14.24 5.37
C ARG A 131 7.30 14.06 5.35
N THR A 132 6.59 15.14 5.06
CA THR A 132 5.14 15.12 4.91
C THR A 132 4.76 15.76 3.58
N THR A 133 3.58 15.42 3.08
CA THR A 133 3.01 16.09 1.92
C THR A 133 2.43 17.44 2.33
N LYS A 134 2.05 18.27 1.36
CA LYS A 134 1.37 19.55 1.63
C LYS A 134 0.10 19.36 2.44
N GLY A 135 -0.57 18.23 2.27
CA GLY A 135 -1.79 17.92 3.01
C GLY A 135 -1.57 17.31 4.38
N GLY A 136 -0.33 17.18 4.83
CA GLY A 136 -0.02 16.65 6.16
C GLY A 136 0.07 15.13 6.25
N LEU A 137 0.15 14.44 5.13
CA LEU A 137 0.31 12.98 5.12
C LEU A 137 1.76 12.61 5.40
N MET A 138 1.96 11.64 6.28
CA MET A 138 3.30 11.08 6.54
C MET A 138 3.75 10.25 5.35
N ILE A 139 5.03 10.32 5.00
CA ILE A 139 5.61 9.52 3.92
C ILE A 139 6.50 8.44 4.53
N LEU A 140 6.12 7.19 4.33
CA LEU A 140 6.92 6.04 4.76
C LEU A 140 7.49 5.36 3.52
N ASP A 141 8.70 4.80 3.62
CA ASP A 141 9.29 4.10 2.49
C ASP A 141 10.13 2.89 2.90
N ARG A 142 10.39 2.06 1.90
CA ARG A 142 11.33 0.94 1.99
C ARG A 142 12.21 1.00 0.75
N VAL A 143 13.51 1.02 0.97
CA VAL A 143 14.50 0.96 -0.10
C VAL A 143 15.02 -0.47 -0.16
N SER A 144 15.09 -1.05 -1.37
CA SER A 144 15.55 -2.43 -1.53
C SER A 144 16.99 -2.61 -1.05
N GLY A 145 17.36 -3.85 -0.69
CA GLY A 145 18.70 -4.16 -0.22
C GLY A 145 19.81 -3.68 -1.16
N ALA A 146 19.60 -3.80 -2.46
CA ALA A 146 20.58 -3.35 -3.46
C ALA A 146 20.78 -1.84 -3.43
N GLU A 147 19.71 -1.07 -3.22
CA GLU A 147 19.80 0.39 -3.11
C GLU A 147 20.40 0.81 -1.75
N GLN A 148 20.11 0.06 -0.69
CA GLN A 148 20.71 0.31 0.61
C GLN A 148 22.23 0.13 0.58
N GLU A 149 22.72 -0.88 -0.12
CA GLU A 149 24.16 -1.11 -0.29
C GLU A 149 24.84 0.07 -1.00
N LYS A 150 24.18 0.65 -2.01
CA LYS A 150 24.70 1.82 -2.71
C LYS A 150 24.80 3.06 -1.81
N HIS A 151 23.93 3.18 -0.82
CA HIS A 151 23.96 4.30 0.10
C HIS A 151 25.03 4.19 1.17
N HIS A 152 25.59 3.01 1.39
CA HIS A 152 26.65 2.78 2.37
C HIS A 152 28.05 2.94 1.78
N GLU A 153 28.16 3.07 0.50
CA GLU A 153 29.40 3.37 -0.18
C GLU A 153 29.57 4.90 -0.30
#